data_63e82cd7f1bf005681a6748fb5ae65c2
#
_entry.id   63e82cd7f1bf005681a6748fb5ae65c2
#
_cell.length_a   1.000
_cell.length_b   1.000
_cell.length_c   1.000
_cell.angle_alpha   90.00
_cell.angle_beta   90.00
_cell.angle_gamma   90.00
#
_symmetry.space_group_name_H-M   'P 1'
#
loop_
_entity.id
_entity.type
_entity.pdbx_description
1 polymer ?
#
loop_
_entity_poly.entity_id
_entity_poly.type
_entity_poly.pdbx_seq_one_letter_code
_entity_poly.pdbx_strand_id
1 'polypeptide(L)'
;GLSEVQAARLLKSLSGIGAVFTENKKFALNGEVKKLADELKKTANLEGIEPYAALVFSNSTRLKKVPLGASANGTLTAFSMFAMHGIEYATINDYYVEPQHIVSIEEIFVHALAASENKKDIAMCLAFYEKNKGEMENKKIIQLSIEFKVMLLFFDCLAYLDKREVREKEKFLPWQEFTRIAQMYGLKTKQKFSAKDLEALL
;
A
#
# COMPACT_ATOMS: atom_id res chain seq x y z
N GLY A 1 -7.29 2.65 17.63
CA GLY A 1 -6.69 3.78 18.34
C GLY A 1 -5.47 3.31 19.11
N LEU A 2 -4.55 4.23 19.43
CA LEU A 2 -3.41 3.94 20.29
C LEU A 2 -3.91 3.52 21.69
N SER A 3 -3.31 2.49 22.30
CA SER A 3 -3.57 2.18 23.71
C SER A 3 -3.05 3.33 24.59
N GLU A 4 -3.61 3.48 25.80
CA GLU A 4 -3.16 4.53 26.75
C GLU A 4 -1.64 4.49 26.99
N VAL A 5 -1.07 3.28 27.07
CA VAL A 5 0.38 3.08 27.26
C VAL A 5 1.17 3.57 26.03
N GLN A 6 0.69 3.31 24.81
CA GLN A 6 1.33 3.80 23.59
C GLN A 6 1.23 5.32 23.48
N ALA A 7 0.07 5.89 23.78
CA ALA A 7 -0.15 7.33 23.81
C ALA A 7 0.77 8.02 24.83
N ALA A 8 0.89 7.47 26.04
CA ALA A 8 1.77 8.02 27.08
C ALA A 8 3.26 7.98 26.67
N ARG A 9 3.72 6.88 26.05
CA ARG A 9 5.09 6.77 25.53
C ARG A 9 5.37 7.77 24.43
N LEU A 10 4.44 7.94 23.49
CA LEU A 10 4.57 8.90 22.38
C LEU A 10 4.62 10.34 22.93
N LEU A 11 3.71 10.71 23.83
CA LEU A 11 3.70 12.03 24.46
C LEU A 11 4.99 12.32 25.22
N LYS A 12 5.52 11.33 25.96
CA LYS A 12 6.82 11.46 26.65
C LYS A 12 7.97 11.68 25.67
N SER A 13 8.00 10.96 24.57
CA SER A 13 9.02 11.12 23.51
C SER A 13 8.92 12.50 22.88
N LEU A 14 7.71 12.95 22.51
CA LEU A 14 7.47 14.28 21.93
C LEU A 14 7.79 15.43 22.88
N SER A 15 7.53 15.26 24.18
CA SER A 15 7.95 16.22 25.21
C SER A 15 9.47 16.26 25.35
N GLY A 16 10.16 15.12 25.26
CA GLY A 16 11.63 15.06 25.34
C GLY A 16 12.35 15.82 24.23
N ILE A 17 11.74 15.96 23.05
CA ILE A 17 12.26 16.75 21.93
C ILE A 17 11.67 18.16 21.84
N GLY A 18 10.90 18.60 22.85
CA GLY A 18 10.28 19.92 22.88
C GLY A 18 9.13 20.15 21.90
N ALA A 19 8.64 19.11 21.24
CA ALA A 19 7.53 19.19 20.29
C ALA A 19 6.17 19.37 20.97
N VAL A 20 6.03 18.91 22.21
CA VAL A 20 4.83 19.00 23.05
C VAL A 20 5.22 19.51 24.43
N PHE A 21 4.42 20.37 25.01
CA PHE A 21 4.55 20.83 26.39
C PHE A 21 3.23 20.66 27.16
N THR A 22 3.31 20.69 28.48
CA THR A 22 2.13 20.57 29.34
C THR A 22 1.72 21.92 29.85
N GLU A 23 0.51 22.35 29.56
CA GLU A 23 -0.09 23.57 30.05
C GLU A 23 -1.47 23.23 30.66
N ASN A 24 -1.71 23.67 31.89
CA ASN A 24 -2.97 23.43 32.61
C ASN A 24 -3.42 21.97 32.62
N LYS A 25 -2.49 21.03 32.84
CA LYS A 25 -2.69 19.56 32.78
C LYS A 25 -3.15 19.02 31.41
N LYS A 26 -3.02 19.81 30.36
CA LYS A 26 -3.28 19.37 28.96
C LYS A 26 -1.99 19.45 28.17
N PHE A 27 -1.87 18.53 27.21
CA PHE A 27 -0.76 18.58 26.24
C PHE A 27 -1.06 19.59 25.14
N ALA A 28 -0.10 20.45 24.84
CA ALA A 28 -0.16 21.41 23.74
C ALA A 28 1.05 21.24 22.83
N LEU A 29 0.86 21.43 21.53
CA LEU A 29 1.95 21.44 20.56
C LEU A 29 2.75 22.74 20.69
N ASN A 30 4.08 22.65 20.60
CA ASN A 30 4.94 23.80 20.45
C ASN A 30 4.50 24.62 19.23
N GLY A 31 4.41 25.95 19.36
CA GLY A 31 3.92 26.84 18.31
C GLY A 31 4.70 26.74 16.98
N GLU A 32 6.00 26.49 17.05
CA GLU A 32 6.84 26.29 15.87
C GLU A 32 6.55 24.94 15.18
N VAL A 33 6.40 23.86 15.96
CA VAL A 33 6.02 22.55 15.46
C VAL A 33 4.61 22.58 14.84
N LYS A 34 3.69 23.34 15.45
CA LYS A 34 2.36 23.55 14.89
C LYS A 34 2.40 24.29 13.54
N LYS A 35 3.18 25.38 13.45
CA LYS A 35 3.37 26.11 12.19
C LYS A 35 3.97 25.21 11.12
N LEU A 36 5.02 24.45 11.44
CA LEU A 36 5.64 23.51 10.50
C LEU A 36 4.66 22.42 10.06
N ALA A 37 3.87 21.88 10.97
CA ALA A 37 2.84 20.89 10.65
C ALA A 37 1.75 21.48 9.74
N ASP A 38 1.33 22.73 9.97
CA ASP A 38 0.34 23.42 9.14
C ASP A 38 0.90 23.77 7.74
N GLU A 39 2.18 24.14 7.65
CA GLU A 39 2.87 24.33 6.37
C GLU A 39 3.06 23.02 5.61
N LEU A 40 3.46 21.96 6.28
CA LEU A 40 3.56 20.63 5.68
C LEU A 40 2.20 20.11 5.20
N LYS A 41 1.11 20.37 5.93
CA LYS A 41 -0.25 20.05 5.48
C LYS A 41 -0.62 20.80 4.20
N LYS A 42 -0.28 22.08 4.09
CA LYS A 42 -0.53 22.89 2.89
C LYS A 42 0.26 22.41 1.69
N THR A 43 1.57 22.12 1.88
CA THR A 43 2.46 21.66 0.81
C THR A 43 2.20 20.22 0.40
N ALA A 44 1.75 19.37 1.31
CA ALA A 44 1.50 17.95 1.04
C ALA A 44 0.10 17.64 0.49
N ASN A 45 -0.71 18.65 0.16
CA ASN A 45 -2.10 18.46 -0.31
C ASN A 45 -2.96 17.64 0.68
N LEU A 46 -2.73 17.81 1.98
CA LEU A 46 -3.38 17.05 3.05
C LEU A 46 -4.73 17.67 3.48
N GLU A 47 -5.20 18.73 2.80
CA GLU A 47 -6.52 19.28 3.07
C GLU A 47 -7.61 18.22 2.79
N GLY A 48 -8.44 17.97 3.81
CA GLY A 48 -9.52 16.99 3.75
C GLY A 48 -9.10 15.54 4.00
N ILE A 49 -7.86 15.28 4.47
CA ILE A 49 -7.46 13.95 4.93
C ILE A 49 -7.77 13.83 6.43
N GLU A 50 -8.32 12.68 6.81
CA GLU A 50 -8.63 12.36 8.20
C GLU A 50 -7.35 12.39 9.05
N PRO A 51 -7.37 12.91 10.29
CA PRO A 51 -6.17 13.10 11.12
C PRO A 51 -5.38 11.82 11.43
N TYR A 52 -6.05 10.67 11.36
CA TYR A 52 -5.46 9.35 11.58
C TYR A 52 -5.06 8.63 10.29
N ALA A 53 -5.35 9.20 9.12
CA ALA A 53 -4.97 8.63 7.85
C ALA A 53 -3.53 8.99 7.49
N ALA A 54 -2.81 8.03 6.92
CA ALA A 54 -1.51 8.26 6.31
C ALA A 54 -1.63 8.19 4.79
N LEU A 55 -1.11 9.20 4.10
CA LEU A 55 -1.10 9.26 2.66
C LEU A 55 -0.04 8.29 2.11
N VAL A 56 -0.46 7.38 1.24
CA VAL A 56 0.40 6.44 0.52
C VAL A 56 0.83 7.04 -0.82
N PHE A 57 -0.13 7.66 -1.52
CA PHE A 57 0.10 8.31 -2.80
C PHE A 57 -0.84 9.51 -2.96
N SER A 58 -0.37 10.57 -3.64
CA SER A 58 -1.17 11.75 -3.93
C SER A 58 -0.80 12.35 -5.29
N ASN A 59 -1.82 12.49 -6.11
CA ASN A 59 -1.82 13.23 -7.37
C ASN A 59 -3.28 13.69 -7.61
N SER A 60 -3.84 13.52 -8.81
CA SER A 60 -5.29 13.60 -9.06
C SER A 60 -6.09 12.59 -8.23
N THR A 61 -5.47 11.45 -7.93
CA THR A 61 -5.97 10.37 -7.07
C THR A 61 -5.18 10.34 -5.77
N ARG A 62 -5.86 10.19 -4.63
CA ARG A 62 -5.24 10.01 -3.31
C ARG A 62 -5.45 8.59 -2.82
N LEU A 63 -4.37 7.87 -2.56
CA LEU A 63 -4.38 6.57 -1.90
C LEU A 63 -3.93 6.77 -0.45
N LYS A 64 -4.74 6.35 0.49
CA LYS A 64 -4.46 6.52 1.93
C LYS A 64 -4.67 5.21 2.69
N LYS A 65 -3.94 5.06 3.78
CA LYS A 65 -4.12 3.99 4.75
C LYS A 65 -4.63 4.55 6.07
N VAL A 66 -5.54 3.85 6.69
CA VAL A 66 -6.12 4.19 8.00
C VAL A 66 -6.03 2.97 8.93
N PRO A 67 -6.06 3.14 10.24
CA PRO A 67 -6.13 2.01 11.17
C PRO A 67 -7.32 1.10 10.84
N LEU A 68 -7.13 -0.22 10.95
CA LEU A 68 -8.15 -1.22 10.67
C LEU A 68 -9.46 -0.91 11.42
N GLY A 69 -10.56 -0.88 10.69
CA GLY A 69 -11.90 -0.56 11.21
C GLY A 69 -12.18 0.94 11.38
N ALA A 70 -11.24 1.82 11.06
CA ALA A 70 -11.51 3.26 10.99
C ALA A 70 -12.18 3.60 9.66
N SER A 71 -13.20 4.46 9.70
CA SER A 71 -13.85 4.97 8.49
C SER A 71 -13.02 6.07 7.86
N ALA A 72 -12.98 6.10 6.53
CA ALA A 72 -12.38 7.21 5.78
C ALA A 72 -13.21 7.52 4.53
N ASN A 73 -13.05 8.75 4.01
CA ASN A 73 -13.64 9.10 2.73
C ASN A 73 -12.97 8.30 1.61
N GLY A 74 -13.73 8.03 0.54
CA GLY A 74 -13.24 7.26 -0.61
C GLY A 74 -13.82 5.85 -0.68
N THR A 75 -13.22 5.03 -1.52
CA THR A 75 -13.61 3.62 -1.74
C THR A 75 -12.50 2.70 -1.22
N LEU A 76 -12.88 1.61 -0.56
CA LEU A 76 -11.94 0.55 -0.15
C LEU A 76 -11.20 -0.01 -1.37
N THR A 77 -9.90 -0.27 -1.20
CA THR A 77 -9.00 -0.74 -2.26
C THR A 77 -7.80 -1.50 -1.70
N ALA A 78 -6.83 -1.81 -2.56
CA ALA A 78 -5.58 -2.47 -2.19
C ALA A 78 -5.83 -3.74 -1.35
N PHE A 79 -5.05 -3.96 -0.31
CA PHE A 79 -5.14 -5.15 0.54
C PHE A 79 -6.49 -5.35 1.21
N SER A 80 -7.25 -4.27 1.47
CA SER A 80 -8.60 -4.35 2.07
C SER A 80 -9.60 -5.07 1.17
N MET A 81 -9.33 -5.16 -0.14
CA MET A 81 -10.22 -5.81 -1.12
C MET A 81 -9.75 -7.22 -1.52
N PHE A 82 -8.58 -7.67 -1.06
CA PHE A 82 -7.98 -8.95 -1.48
C PHE A 82 -8.86 -10.17 -1.15
N ALA A 83 -9.52 -10.16 0.01
CA ALA A 83 -10.39 -11.26 0.42
C ALA A 83 -11.56 -11.48 -0.55
N MET A 84 -12.13 -10.42 -1.12
CA MET A 84 -13.20 -10.51 -2.13
C MET A 84 -12.75 -11.17 -3.43
N HIS A 85 -11.44 -11.17 -3.69
CA HIS A 85 -10.80 -11.81 -4.85
C HIS A 85 -10.07 -13.10 -4.45
N GLY A 86 -10.41 -13.67 -3.30
CA GLY A 86 -9.96 -14.99 -2.85
C GLY A 86 -8.54 -15.05 -2.30
N ILE A 87 -7.95 -13.91 -1.90
CA ILE A 87 -6.67 -13.83 -1.19
C ILE A 87 -6.93 -13.26 0.20
N GLU A 88 -6.98 -14.11 1.21
CA GLU A 88 -7.10 -13.66 2.61
C GLU A 88 -5.76 -13.10 3.10
N TYR A 89 -5.73 -11.81 3.32
CA TYR A 89 -4.57 -11.12 3.86
C TYR A 89 -4.98 -10.12 4.93
N ALA A 90 -4.65 -10.45 6.18
CA ALA A 90 -4.90 -9.58 7.32
C ALA A 90 -3.81 -8.49 7.41
N THR A 91 -4.23 -7.25 7.33
CA THR A 91 -3.42 -6.04 7.56
C THR A 91 -3.86 -5.32 8.82
N ILE A 92 -3.01 -4.46 9.36
CA ILE A 92 -3.36 -3.59 10.49
C ILE A 92 -4.02 -2.27 10.04
N ASN A 93 -4.13 -2.08 8.72
CA ASN A 93 -4.71 -0.90 8.11
C ASN A 93 -5.77 -1.28 7.08
N ASP A 94 -6.73 -0.39 6.90
CA ASP A 94 -7.59 -0.34 5.73
C ASP A 94 -7.05 0.69 4.73
N TYR A 95 -7.34 0.47 3.44
CA TYR A 95 -6.86 1.30 2.35
C TYR A 95 -8.02 1.90 1.58
N TYR A 96 -7.97 3.20 1.31
CA TYR A 96 -9.01 3.95 0.61
C TYR A 96 -8.42 4.76 -0.52
N VAL A 97 -9.17 4.85 -1.63
CA VAL A 97 -8.84 5.71 -2.77
C VAL A 97 -9.87 6.81 -2.92
N GLU A 98 -9.41 8.03 -3.20
CA GLU A 98 -10.23 9.21 -3.54
C GLU A 98 -9.82 9.76 -4.91
N PRO A 99 -10.80 10.32 -5.67
CA PRO A 99 -12.24 10.42 -5.39
C PRO A 99 -12.94 9.06 -5.33
N GLN A 100 -14.11 9.01 -4.68
CA GLN A 100 -14.91 7.79 -4.58
C GLN A 100 -15.40 7.34 -5.97
N HIS A 101 -15.14 6.07 -6.32
CA HIS A 101 -15.57 5.43 -7.56
C HIS A 101 -15.60 3.91 -7.41
N ILE A 102 -16.11 3.18 -8.41
CA ILE A 102 -16.04 1.72 -8.45
C ILE A 102 -14.62 1.34 -8.83
N VAL A 103 -13.91 0.69 -7.90
CA VAL A 103 -12.51 0.27 -8.08
C VAL A 103 -12.45 -1.03 -8.87
N SER A 104 -11.68 -1.06 -9.94
CA SER A 104 -11.44 -2.27 -10.73
C SER A 104 -10.40 -3.18 -10.09
N ILE A 105 -10.33 -4.43 -10.55
CA ILE A 105 -9.37 -5.41 -10.05
C ILE A 105 -7.91 -4.99 -10.31
N GLU A 106 -7.65 -4.31 -11.42
CA GLU A 106 -6.32 -3.78 -11.74
C GLU A 106 -5.94 -2.63 -10.80
N GLU A 107 -6.90 -1.74 -10.46
CA GLU A 107 -6.67 -0.68 -9.48
C GLU A 107 -6.37 -1.27 -8.10
N ILE A 108 -7.16 -2.26 -7.65
CA ILE A 108 -6.90 -2.97 -6.38
C ILE A 108 -5.47 -3.49 -6.34
N PHE A 109 -5.02 -4.15 -7.42
CA PHE A 109 -3.66 -4.69 -7.52
C PHE A 109 -2.59 -3.60 -7.51
N VAL A 110 -2.72 -2.56 -8.33
CA VAL A 110 -1.72 -1.48 -8.43
C VAL A 110 -1.68 -0.65 -7.16
N HIS A 111 -2.83 -0.38 -6.53
CA HIS A 111 -2.89 0.29 -5.23
C HIS A 111 -2.21 -0.53 -4.14
N ALA A 112 -2.33 -1.86 -4.17
CA ALA A 112 -1.64 -2.74 -3.24
C ALA A 112 -0.12 -2.73 -3.46
N LEU A 113 0.34 -2.71 -4.73
CA LEU A 113 1.76 -2.53 -5.04
C LEU A 113 2.29 -1.19 -4.51
N ALA A 114 1.53 -0.11 -4.68
CA ALA A 114 1.90 1.21 -4.18
C ALA A 114 1.92 1.29 -2.65
N ALA A 115 1.07 0.50 -2.00
CA ALA A 115 0.97 0.43 -0.54
C ALA A 115 1.91 -0.59 0.10
N SER A 116 2.67 -1.38 -0.69
CA SER A 116 3.55 -2.42 -0.19
C SER A 116 4.75 -1.84 0.57
N GLU A 117 4.92 -2.21 1.83
CA GLU A 117 5.98 -1.72 2.72
C GLU A 117 7.05 -2.78 2.98
N ASN A 118 6.77 -4.06 2.69
CA ASN A 118 7.66 -5.17 3.00
C ASN A 118 7.52 -6.33 1.99
N LYS A 119 8.43 -7.32 2.11
CA LYS A 119 8.47 -8.50 1.23
C LYS A 119 7.18 -9.32 1.24
N LYS A 120 6.50 -9.38 2.39
CA LYS A 120 5.25 -10.14 2.54
C LYS A 120 4.13 -9.48 1.77
N ASP A 121 4.03 -8.15 1.81
CA ASP A 121 3.06 -7.38 1.03
C ASP A 121 3.23 -7.67 -0.47
N ILE A 122 4.47 -7.62 -0.97
CA ILE A 122 4.78 -7.91 -2.37
C ILE A 122 4.43 -9.37 -2.71
N ALA A 123 4.74 -10.32 -1.83
CA ALA A 123 4.36 -11.72 -2.05
C ALA A 123 2.84 -11.90 -2.12
N MET A 124 2.08 -11.15 -1.33
CA MET A 124 0.61 -11.17 -1.41
C MET A 124 0.09 -10.51 -2.68
N CYS A 125 0.73 -9.43 -3.17
CA CYS A 125 0.43 -8.86 -4.48
C CYS A 125 0.70 -9.86 -5.61
N LEU A 126 1.82 -10.59 -5.55
CA LEU A 126 2.14 -11.65 -6.53
C LEU A 126 1.10 -12.77 -6.51
N ALA A 127 0.67 -13.22 -5.32
CA ALA A 127 -0.38 -14.23 -5.18
C ALA A 127 -1.72 -13.72 -5.76
N PHE A 128 -2.08 -12.46 -5.46
CA PHE A 128 -3.26 -11.81 -5.99
C PHE A 128 -3.24 -11.75 -7.53
N TYR A 129 -2.11 -11.30 -8.11
CA TYR A 129 -1.92 -11.24 -9.55
C TYR A 129 -2.05 -12.63 -10.18
N GLU A 130 -1.30 -13.62 -9.69
CA GLU A 130 -1.35 -14.99 -10.23
C GLU A 130 -2.75 -15.60 -10.18
N LYS A 131 -3.52 -15.30 -9.15
CA LYS A 131 -4.88 -15.80 -8.99
C LYS A 131 -5.85 -15.19 -9.97
N ASN A 132 -5.72 -13.90 -10.21
CA ASN A 132 -6.73 -13.10 -10.90
C ASN A 132 -6.29 -12.60 -12.30
N LYS A 133 -5.07 -12.91 -12.76
CA LYS A 133 -4.53 -12.40 -14.04
C LYS A 133 -5.38 -12.73 -15.28
N GLY A 134 -6.19 -13.79 -15.21
CA GLY A 134 -7.14 -14.12 -16.27
C GLY A 134 -8.31 -13.15 -16.42
N GLU A 135 -8.57 -12.33 -15.40
CA GLU A 135 -9.62 -11.32 -15.35
C GLU A 135 -9.06 -9.90 -15.51
N MET A 136 -7.73 -9.74 -15.49
CA MET A 136 -7.05 -8.44 -15.54
C MET A 136 -6.61 -8.08 -16.94
N GLU A 137 -6.72 -6.80 -17.28
CA GLU A 137 -6.19 -6.24 -18.52
C GLU A 137 -4.78 -5.66 -18.28
N ASN A 138 -3.76 -6.29 -18.86
CA ASN A 138 -2.35 -5.90 -18.68
C ASN A 138 -2.09 -4.45 -19.09
N LYS A 139 -2.69 -3.98 -20.19
CA LYS A 139 -2.56 -2.58 -20.64
C LYS A 139 -3.02 -1.59 -19.57
N LYS A 140 -4.11 -1.90 -18.89
CA LYS A 140 -4.64 -1.08 -17.80
C LYS A 140 -3.72 -1.11 -16.57
N ILE A 141 -3.17 -2.28 -16.23
CA ILE A 141 -2.18 -2.40 -15.14
C ILE A 141 -0.97 -1.51 -15.43
N ILE A 142 -0.44 -1.53 -16.67
CA ILE A 142 0.71 -0.71 -17.04
C ILE A 142 0.40 0.78 -16.89
N GLN A 143 -0.75 1.24 -17.41
CA GLN A 143 -1.17 2.64 -17.31
C GLN A 143 -1.26 3.10 -15.85
N LEU A 144 -1.95 2.32 -15.02
CA LEU A 144 -2.07 2.59 -13.59
C LEU A 144 -0.70 2.55 -12.88
N SER A 145 0.16 1.59 -13.23
CA SER A 145 1.50 1.47 -12.64
C SER A 145 2.39 2.67 -12.95
N ILE A 146 2.22 3.30 -14.11
CA ILE A 146 2.88 4.57 -14.46
C ILE A 146 2.33 5.70 -13.57
N GLU A 147 1.01 5.81 -13.48
CA GLU A 147 0.33 6.83 -12.67
C GLU A 147 0.77 6.77 -11.20
N PHE A 148 0.74 5.58 -10.61
CA PHE A 148 1.11 5.34 -9.21
C PHE A 148 2.62 5.20 -8.98
N LYS A 149 3.47 5.38 -10.00
CA LYS A 149 4.93 5.31 -9.95
C LYS A 149 5.49 3.96 -9.49
N VAL A 150 4.77 2.87 -9.75
CA VAL A 150 5.16 1.50 -9.40
C VAL A 150 5.48 0.62 -10.60
N MET A 151 5.59 1.20 -11.80
CA MET A 151 5.84 0.46 -13.04
C MET A 151 7.10 -0.43 -12.96
N LEU A 152 8.17 0.10 -12.40
CA LEU A 152 9.41 -0.67 -12.25
C LEU A 152 9.24 -1.86 -11.29
N LEU A 153 8.50 -1.67 -10.19
CA LEU A 153 8.18 -2.74 -9.25
C LEU A 153 7.28 -3.79 -9.91
N PHE A 154 6.31 -3.37 -10.72
CA PHE A 154 5.47 -4.29 -11.48
C PHE A 154 6.29 -5.17 -12.43
N PHE A 155 7.23 -4.61 -13.18
CA PHE A 155 8.11 -5.40 -14.04
C PHE A 155 9.02 -6.35 -13.24
N ASP A 156 9.51 -5.94 -12.07
CA ASP A 156 10.26 -6.84 -11.18
C ASP A 156 9.37 -7.97 -10.64
N CYS A 157 8.08 -7.70 -10.37
CA CYS A 157 7.10 -8.75 -10.03
C CYS A 157 6.96 -9.79 -11.14
N LEU A 158 6.82 -9.36 -12.39
CA LEU A 158 6.75 -10.27 -13.54
C LEU A 158 8.06 -11.05 -13.74
N ALA A 159 9.22 -10.38 -13.62
CA ALA A 159 10.52 -11.04 -13.70
C ALA A 159 10.70 -12.09 -12.60
N TYR A 160 10.26 -11.77 -11.36
CA TYR A 160 10.31 -12.70 -10.24
C TYR A 160 9.44 -13.96 -10.49
N LEU A 161 8.21 -13.77 -10.98
CA LEU A 161 7.32 -14.90 -11.32
C LEU A 161 7.89 -15.79 -12.41
N ASP A 162 8.61 -15.20 -13.38
CA ASP A 162 9.33 -15.91 -14.43
C ASP A 162 10.67 -16.52 -14.00
N LYS A 163 11.05 -16.36 -12.73
CA LYS A 163 12.37 -16.75 -12.20
C LYS A 163 13.53 -16.09 -12.93
N ARG A 164 13.30 -14.90 -13.48
CA ARG A 164 14.34 -14.05 -14.04
C ARG A 164 14.98 -13.18 -12.93
N GLU A 165 16.09 -12.55 -13.29
CA GLU A 165 16.74 -11.63 -12.38
C GLU A 165 15.87 -10.39 -12.15
N VAL A 166 15.72 -9.99 -10.86
CA VAL A 166 15.02 -8.78 -10.42
C VAL A 166 16.04 -7.74 -9.98
N ARG A 167 15.73 -6.46 -10.16
CA ARG A 167 16.63 -5.35 -9.81
C ARG A 167 16.82 -5.21 -8.30
N GLU A 168 15.71 -5.28 -7.54
CA GLU A 168 15.68 -5.07 -6.09
C GLU A 168 15.33 -6.38 -5.38
N LYS A 169 16.29 -7.34 -5.38
CA LYS A 169 16.09 -8.70 -4.80
C LYS A 169 15.65 -8.67 -3.34
N GLU A 170 16.09 -7.65 -2.61
CA GLU A 170 15.75 -7.47 -1.20
C GLU A 170 14.26 -7.17 -0.95
N LYS A 171 13.53 -6.75 -1.95
CA LYS A 171 12.07 -6.55 -1.88
C LYS A 171 11.25 -7.83 -1.99
N PHE A 172 11.86 -8.94 -2.40
CA PHE A 172 11.17 -10.20 -2.64
C PHE A 172 11.50 -11.24 -1.59
N LEU A 173 10.52 -12.11 -1.29
CA LEU A 173 10.78 -13.32 -0.50
C LEU A 173 11.65 -14.29 -1.30
N PRO A 174 12.40 -15.19 -0.63
CA PRO A 174 12.97 -16.36 -1.29
C PRO A 174 11.88 -17.14 -2.03
N TRP A 175 12.19 -17.64 -3.23
CA TRP A 175 11.21 -18.34 -4.09
C TRP A 175 10.47 -19.48 -3.38
N GLN A 176 11.15 -20.21 -2.52
CA GLN A 176 10.55 -21.30 -1.75
C GLN A 176 9.48 -20.82 -0.77
N GLU A 177 9.68 -19.65 -0.15
CA GLU A 177 8.71 -19.05 0.77
C GLU A 177 7.49 -18.54 0.01
N PHE A 178 7.71 -17.85 -1.13
CA PHE A 178 6.62 -17.44 -2.01
C PHE A 178 5.81 -18.64 -2.50
N THR A 179 6.48 -19.73 -2.90
CA THR A 179 5.78 -20.95 -3.35
C THR A 179 4.85 -21.52 -2.29
N ARG A 180 5.23 -21.49 -1.01
CA ARG A 180 4.35 -21.91 0.10
C ARG A 180 3.12 -21.02 0.21
N ILE A 181 3.30 -19.69 0.12
CA ILE A 181 2.18 -18.74 0.10
C ILE A 181 1.26 -19.03 -1.09
N ALA A 182 1.81 -19.16 -2.29
CA ALA A 182 1.05 -19.46 -3.50
C ALA A 182 0.24 -20.76 -3.37
N GLN A 183 0.82 -21.81 -2.79
CA GLN A 183 0.15 -23.09 -2.56
C GLN A 183 -1.04 -22.98 -1.60
N MET A 184 -0.98 -22.11 -0.59
CA MET A 184 -2.12 -21.86 0.32
C MET A 184 -3.35 -21.37 -0.43
N TYR A 185 -3.17 -20.68 -1.54
CA TYR A 185 -4.24 -20.18 -2.41
C TYR A 185 -4.52 -21.06 -3.63
N GLY A 186 -3.95 -22.28 -3.69
CA GLY A 186 -4.14 -23.22 -4.77
C GLY A 186 -3.45 -22.84 -6.09
N LEU A 187 -2.46 -21.94 -6.01
CA LEU A 187 -1.77 -21.44 -7.21
C LEU A 187 -0.66 -22.40 -7.67
N LYS A 188 -0.59 -22.62 -8.98
CA LYS A 188 0.48 -23.42 -9.61
C LYS A 188 1.61 -22.49 -10.07
N THR A 189 2.69 -22.41 -9.31
CA THR A 189 3.85 -21.53 -9.58
C THR A 189 4.75 -22.00 -10.73
N LYS A 190 4.26 -22.76 -11.71
CA LYS A 190 5.07 -23.40 -12.75
C LYS A 190 4.99 -22.75 -14.15
N GLN A 191 4.19 -21.74 -14.36
CA GLN A 191 4.13 -21.12 -15.68
C GLN A 191 5.37 -20.26 -15.96
N LYS A 192 6.08 -20.57 -17.06
CA LYS A 192 7.03 -19.66 -17.72
C LYS A 192 6.21 -18.73 -18.59
N PHE A 193 6.28 -17.45 -18.42
CA PHE A 193 5.85 -16.48 -19.43
C PHE A 193 6.73 -16.68 -20.66
N SER A 194 6.13 -16.74 -21.85
CA SER A 194 6.89 -16.79 -23.09
C SER A 194 7.35 -15.37 -23.47
N ALA A 195 8.42 -15.26 -24.27
CA ALA A 195 8.88 -13.96 -24.80
C ALA A 195 7.74 -13.24 -25.57
N LYS A 196 6.82 -13.99 -26.18
CA LYS A 196 5.62 -13.44 -26.85
C LYS A 196 4.65 -12.73 -25.91
N ASP A 197 4.55 -13.17 -24.66
CA ASP A 197 3.66 -12.53 -23.70
C ASP A 197 4.19 -11.16 -23.27
N LEU A 198 5.51 -10.95 -23.36
CA LEU A 198 6.17 -9.67 -23.10
C LEU A 198 6.07 -8.70 -24.29
N GLU A 199 6.16 -9.19 -25.52
CA GLU A 199 5.98 -8.37 -26.74
C GLU A 199 4.53 -7.88 -26.86
N ALA A 200 3.55 -8.62 -26.37
CA ALA A 200 2.15 -8.20 -26.34
C ALA A 200 1.85 -7.15 -25.24
N LEU A 201 2.79 -6.87 -24.35
CA LEU A 201 2.66 -5.90 -23.23
C LEU A 201 3.22 -4.52 -23.60
N LEU A 202 3.99 -4.41 -24.67
CA LEU A 202 4.57 -3.16 -25.21
C LEU A 202 3.76 -2.66 -26.41
#